data_74ca288b0fe6f74c682b40e048d21d22
#
_entry.id   74ca288b0fe6f74c682b40e048d21d22
#
_cell.length_a   1.000
_cell.length_b   1.000
_cell.length_c   1.000
_cell.angle_alpha   90.00
_cell.angle_beta   90.00
_cell.angle_gamma   90.00
#
_symmetry.space_group_name_H-M   'P 1'
#
loop_
_entity.id
_entity.type
_entity.pdbx_description
1 polymer ?
#
loop_
_entity_poly.entity_id
_entity_poly.type
_entity_poly.pdbx_seq_one_letter_code
_entity_poly.pdbx_strand_id
1 'polypeptide(L)'
;MRSAHIRSVAVAVAVTTAATGLAGTAFAGPGTGVHRAAAGTTTAQVAAAARAAAFAHPAATGVGAGDELRAQDVMIDPEGARHVRFERTHRGMPVLGGDLVVHLSRLLAYTGVTRAAEHPVAPATTTARLTARQAEEKAASAAGGEAGTAALVVDARDGAAALAYQVPVDGAGGGSTVVVDALTGKVRSNTPDSDEFLSPKVLETLRRRGETLDPATATGARPQALTGLSAAAAAHYPATAHGTGKSLFVGKVALTTTQTARRSFLLKDPTRYGTETRDAKGRETESFGQGVKFTSTTDSWGNGTTTSRGSAAADAQYGITETLDFYKKAFGRKGIANNSKPARAMVHWGDKVGNAFWDSTCGCMLYGDGDGDQIKKPLVVLDVTGHELTHGVVDATAKLEPTRIDSDGNQYGEAGSLNESLADIFGSNVEFFANNPKNPPNYLLGEKLGLAQKFLRRLDHPSLDRLEGTVDYWSPQVANAEVHAGSGVSSHAFYLLAEGSGRKTIGATTYDSPTYDGSTVTGIGRTKATAVFYRALTRYMVSSTDFHDARTATLKAAKDLYGASSVEYRTVDQAWAAVNVTAADDPAARH
;
A
#
# COMPACT_ATOMS: atom_id res chain seq x y z
N MET A 1 26.29 23.59 -18.88
CA MET A 1 27.22 23.86 -17.78
C MET A 1 26.61 24.90 -16.84
N ARG A 2 25.98 24.47 -15.81
CA ARG A 2 25.77 25.20 -14.54
C ARG A 2 25.27 24.16 -13.51
N SER A 3 26.19 23.80 -12.62
CA SER A 3 25.93 22.91 -11.49
C SER A 3 24.89 23.51 -10.57
N ALA A 4 23.79 22.80 -10.32
CA ALA A 4 22.88 23.07 -9.22
C ALA A 4 23.24 22.12 -8.08
N HIS A 5 23.75 22.67 -6.98
CA HIS A 5 24.01 21.93 -5.75
C HIS A 5 22.67 21.58 -5.10
N ILE A 6 22.30 20.33 -5.07
CA ILE A 6 21.21 19.82 -4.27
C ILE A 6 21.71 19.64 -2.84
N ARG A 7 21.17 20.41 -1.92
CA ARG A 7 21.39 20.24 -0.48
C ARG A 7 20.35 19.25 0.05
N SER A 8 20.81 18.10 0.46
CA SER A 8 20.01 17.15 1.24
C SER A 8 19.54 17.81 2.53
N VAL A 9 18.24 18.00 2.69
CA VAL A 9 17.63 18.49 3.93
C VAL A 9 17.18 17.29 4.73
N ALA A 10 17.95 16.92 5.74
CA ALA A 10 17.50 16.03 6.80
C ALA A 10 16.40 16.75 7.60
N VAL A 11 15.15 16.33 7.48
CA VAL A 11 14.05 16.89 8.27
C VAL A 11 14.04 16.22 9.63
N ALA A 12 14.63 16.88 10.62
CA ALA A 12 14.41 16.58 12.02
C ALA A 12 13.05 17.19 12.43
N VAL A 13 12.05 16.35 12.68
CA VAL A 13 10.76 16.79 13.23
C VAL A 13 10.88 16.91 14.74
N ALA A 14 11.02 18.13 15.23
CA ALA A 14 10.84 18.45 16.64
C ALA A 14 9.34 18.57 16.95
N VAL A 15 8.83 17.70 17.82
CA VAL A 15 7.47 17.78 18.37
C VAL A 15 7.49 18.67 19.59
N THR A 16 7.02 19.90 19.47
CA THR A 16 6.68 20.77 20.60
C THR A 16 5.21 20.58 20.95
N THR A 17 4.95 20.05 22.15
CA THR A 17 3.61 19.98 22.74
C THR A 17 3.27 21.30 23.42
N ALA A 18 2.23 21.98 22.94
CA ALA A 18 1.54 23.03 23.70
C ALA A 18 0.18 22.49 24.14
N ALA A 19 -0.01 22.41 25.45
CA ALA A 19 -1.30 22.08 26.07
C ALA A 19 -2.08 23.37 26.33
N THR A 20 -3.30 23.50 25.74
CA THR A 20 -4.30 24.46 26.22
C THR A 20 -5.61 23.71 26.44
N GLY A 21 -6.06 23.71 27.68
CA GLY A 21 -7.35 23.16 28.08
C GLY A 21 -8.49 24.12 27.77
N LEU A 22 -9.63 23.57 27.37
CA LEU A 22 -10.95 24.25 27.42
C LEU A 22 -11.98 23.25 27.93
N ALA A 23 -12.64 23.64 29.02
CA ALA A 23 -13.75 22.93 29.62
C ALA A 23 -15.04 23.19 28.82
N GLY A 24 -15.76 22.12 28.50
CA GLY A 24 -17.11 22.20 27.90
C GLY A 24 -18.04 21.23 28.61
N THR A 25 -19.19 21.74 29.01
CA THR A 25 -20.23 21.15 29.84
C THR A 25 -20.95 19.95 29.20
N ALA A 26 -21.24 18.96 30.06
CA ALA A 26 -21.91 17.71 29.71
C ALA A 26 -23.43 17.87 29.66
N PHE A 27 -24.05 17.19 28.67
CA PHE A 27 -25.47 16.81 28.73
C PHE A 27 -25.56 15.31 28.99
N ALA A 28 -26.29 14.93 30.05
CA ALA A 28 -26.52 13.55 30.45
C ALA A 28 -27.83 13.04 29.85
N GLY A 29 -27.76 11.83 29.22
CA GLY A 29 -28.88 10.98 28.87
C GLY A 29 -28.64 9.56 29.40
N PRO A 30 -29.66 8.72 29.68
CA PRO A 30 -29.56 7.59 30.61
C PRO A 30 -29.01 6.30 30.01
N GLY A 31 -28.05 5.75 30.69
CA GLY A 31 -27.86 4.35 31.05
C GLY A 31 -27.59 3.29 29.97
N THR A 32 -26.33 3.08 29.59
CA THR A 32 -25.74 1.74 29.40
C THR A 32 -24.33 1.76 30.00
N GLY A 33 -23.99 0.71 30.76
CA GLY A 33 -22.81 0.67 31.58
C GLY A 33 -21.51 0.88 30.79
N VAL A 34 -20.96 2.07 30.89
CA VAL A 34 -19.62 2.40 30.37
C VAL A 34 -18.62 1.88 31.40
N HIS A 35 -17.94 0.79 31.09
CA HIS A 35 -16.72 0.43 31.79
C HIS A 35 -15.72 1.57 31.63
N ARG A 36 -15.52 2.31 32.71
CA ARG A 36 -14.58 3.42 32.83
C ARG A 36 -13.19 2.91 32.47
N ALA A 37 -12.67 3.27 31.28
CA ALA A 37 -11.30 3.05 30.94
C ALA A 37 -10.42 3.68 32.03
N ALA A 38 -9.44 2.92 32.53
CA ALA A 38 -8.47 3.43 33.49
C ALA A 38 -7.78 4.66 32.89
N ALA A 39 -7.67 5.73 33.69
CA ALA A 39 -7.14 7.02 33.28
C ALA A 39 -5.81 6.87 32.50
N GLY A 40 -5.85 7.24 31.24
CA GLY A 40 -4.84 7.95 30.48
C GLY A 40 -3.41 7.38 30.39
N THR A 41 -3.20 6.08 30.00
CA THR A 41 -1.89 5.71 29.49
C THR A 41 -1.69 6.36 28.11
N THR A 42 -0.71 7.26 27.98
CA THR A 42 -0.40 7.93 26.72
C THR A 42 0.29 6.98 25.73
N THR A 43 0.23 7.26 24.44
CA THR A 43 0.96 6.50 23.40
C THR A 43 2.47 6.50 23.67
N ALA A 44 3.03 7.59 24.21
CA ALA A 44 4.44 7.67 24.61
C ALA A 44 4.78 6.68 25.74
N GLN A 45 3.89 6.55 26.74
CA GLN A 45 4.08 5.58 27.84
C GLN A 45 3.96 4.14 27.33
N VAL A 46 3.05 3.85 26.39
CA VAL A 46 2.93 2.55 25.76
C VAL A 46 4.21 2.21 24.97
N ALA A 47 4.71 3.15 24.17
CA ALA A 47 5.94 2.97 23.42
C ALA A 47 7.16 2.76 24.32
N ALA A 48 7.26 3.49 25.44
CA ALA A 48 8.32 3.31 26.42
C ALA A 48 8.25 1.92 27.09
N ALA A 49 7.06 1.47 27.49
CA ALA A 49 6.85 0.15 28.08
C ALA A 49 7.20 -0.97 27.09
N ALA A 50 6.78 -0.85 25.83
CA ALA A 50 7.10 -1.82 24.79
C ALA A 50 8.60 -1.88 24.50
N ARG A 51 9.28 -0.72 24.46
CA ARG A 51 10.74 -0.67 24.32
C ARG A 51 11.43 -1.35 25.51
N ALA A 52 11.04 -1.05 26.73
CA ALA A 52 11.58 -1.71 27.91
C ALA A 52 11.34 -3.22 27.89
N ALA A 53 10.16 -3.67 27.48
CA ALA A 53 9.83 -5.08 27.31
C ALA A 53 10.72 -5.75 26.24
N ALA A 54 11.00 -5.06 25.11
CA ALA A 54 11.87 -5.59 24.06
C ALA A 54 13.28 -5.90 24.61
N PHE A 55 13.87 -4.99 25.37
CA PHE A 55 15.19 -5.20 25.98
C PHE A 55 15.18 -6.18 27.16
N ALA A 56 14.04 -6.36 27.84
CA ALA A 56 13.89 -7.34 28.90
C ALA A 56 13.75 -8.79 28.41
N HIS A 57 13.41 -8.97 27.12
CA HIS A 57 13.20 -10.28 26.50
C HIS A 57 14.11 -10.52 25.26
N PRO A 58 15.45 -10.36 25.37
CA PRO A 58 16.36 -10.38 24.22
C PRO A 58 16.34 -11.69 23.45
N ALA A 59 16.12 -12.82 24.09
CA ALA A 59 16.02 -14.12 23.44
C ALA A 59 14.82 -14.20 22.46
N ALA A 60 13.70 -13.53 22.78
CA ALA A 60 12.52 -13.50 21.93
C ALA A 60 12.60 -12.40 20.86
N THR A 61 13.07 -11.22 21.26
CA THR A 61 13.08 -10.02 20.40
C THR A 61 14.30 -9.90 19.50
N GLY A 62 15.38 -10.61 19.81
CA GLY A 62 16.68 -10.48 19.14
C GLY A 62 17.36 -9.13 19.39
N VAL A 63 16.83 -8.28 20.29
CA VAL A 63 17.39 -6.96 20.60
C VAL A 63 18.55 -7.11 21.57
N GLY A 64 19.69 -6.48 21.28
CA GLY A 64 20.91 -6.60 22.05
C GLY A 64 21.61 -5.27 22.37
N ALA A 65 22.82 -5.38 22.90
CA ALA A 65 23.65 -4.22 23.20
C ALA A 65 24.03 -3.47 21.90
N GLY A 66 23.84 -2.16 21.91
CA GLY A 66 24.09 -1.30 20.75
C GLY A 66 22.88 -1.09 19.84
N ASP A 67 21.75 -1.74 20.13
CA ASP A 67 20.51 -1.50 19.43
C ASP A 67 19.73 -0.34 20.05
N GLU A 68 19.06 0.41 19.17
CA GLU A 68 18.06 1.41 19.55
C GLU A 68 16.76 1.11 18.80
N LEU A 69 15.63 1.32 19.47
CA LEU A 69 14.30 1.10 18.92
C LEU A 69 13.55 2.44 18.85
N ARG A 70 13.13 2.83 17.63
CA ARG A 70 12.29 4.00 17.39
C ARG A 70 10.87 3.55 17.09
N ALA A 71 9.91 3.93 17.95
CA ALA A 71 8.51 3.60 17.73
C ALA A 71 7.98 4.33 16.48
N GLN A 72 7.41 3.57 15.55
CA GLN A 72 6.76 4.07 14.34
C GLN A 72 5.25 4.21 14.53
N ASP A 73 4.62 3.20 15.10
CA ASP A 73 3.18 3.20 15.35
C ASP A 73 2.86 2.55 16.69
N VAL A 74 1.82 3.06 17.34
CA VAL A 74 1.28 2.54 18.61
C VAL A 74 -0.20 2.25 18.40
N MET A 75 -0.53 0.98 18.33
CA MET A 75 -1.89 0.51 18.07
C MET A 75 -2.49 -0.02 19.38
N ILE A 76 -3.70 0.41 19.68
CA ILE A 76 -4.45 0.00 20.87
C ILE A 76 -5.76 -0.62 20.40
N ASP A 77 -5.98 -1.87 20.76
CA ASP A 77 -7.19 -2.58 20.41
C ASP A 77 -8.37 -2.20 21.33
N PRO A 78 -9.60 -2.41 20.91
CA PRO A 78 -10.79 -2.14 21.74
C PRO A 78 -10.74 -2.86 23.10
N GLU A 79 -10.22 -4.08 23.13
CA GLU A 79 -10.05 -4.91 24.33
C GLU A 79 -8.87 -4.47 25.21
N GLY A 80 -8.07 -3.53 24.70
CA GLY A 80 -6.97 -2.89 25.39
C GLY A 80 -5.61 -3.55 25.21
N ALA A 81 -5.46 -4.57 24.36
CA ALA A 81 -4.15 -5.04 23.92
C ALA A 81 -3.41 -3.94 23.16
N ARG A 82 -2.10 -3.94 23.21
CA ARG A 82 -1.28 -2.91 22.58
C ARG A 82 -0.18 -3.54 21.75
N HIS A 83 0.04 -2.95 20.58
CA HIS A 83 1.06 -3.39 19.64
C HIS A 83 1.88 -2.16 19.25
N VAL A 84 3.19 -2.26 19.42
CA VAL A 84 4.11 -1.16 19.10
C VAL A 84 5.09 -1.62 18.04
N ARG A 85 5.02 -1.00 16.87
CA ARG A 85 5.95 -1.23 15.77
C ARG A 85 7.19 -0.37 15.97
N PHE A 86 8.35 -0.98 15.81
CA PHE A 86 9.64 -0.31 15.94
C PHE A 86 10.47 -0.47 14.66
N GLU A 87 11.14 0.59 14.28
CA GLU A 87 12.37 0.54 13.51
C GLU A 87 13.55 0.33 14.46
N ARG A 88 14.59 -0.32 13.95
CA ARG A 88 15.81 -0.65 14.70
C ARG A 88 17.02 0.01 14.09
N THR A 89 17.90 0.55 14.94
CA THR A 89 19.26 0.89 14.57
C THR A 89 20.24 0.05 15.39
N HIS A 90 21.41 -0.24 14.83
CA HIS A 90 22.50 -0.91 15.53
C HIS A 90 23.73 -0.01 15.49
N ARG A 91 24.20 0.44 16.67
CA ARG A 91 25.31 1.42 16.79
C ARG A 91 25.12 2.65 15.90
N GLY A 92 23.90 3.17 15.84
CA GLY A 92 23.51 4.33 15.06
C GLY A 92 23.25 4.07 13.58
N MET A 93 23.51 2.86 13.04
CA MET A 93 23.22 2.49 11.66
C MET A 93 21.82 1.89 11.56
N PRO A 94 20.99 2.29 10.58
CA PRO A 94 19.71 1.64 10.30
C PRO A 94 19.89 0.14 10.05
N VAL A 95 18.92 -0.68 10.49
CA VAL A 95 18.92 -2.13 10.25
C VAL A 95 17.82 -2.46 9.25
N LEU A 96 18.19 -2.85 8.05
CA LEU A 96 17.28 -3.37 7.03
C LEU A 96 16.82 -4.77 7.47
N GLY A 97 15.49 -5.03 7.46
CA GLY A 97 14.94 -6.25 8.02
C GLY A 97 15.07 -6.34 9.55
N GLY A 98 15.23 -5.20 10.22
CA GLY A 98 15.35 -5.14 11.69
C GLY A 98 14.07 -4.75 12.41
N ASP A 99 13.00 -4.51 11.70
CA ASP A 99 11.71 -4.10 12.25
C ASP A 99 11.08 -5.19 13.11
N LEU A 100 10.32 -4.75 14.12
CA LEU A 100 9.61 -5.66 15.02
C LEU A 100 8.36 -5.02 15.59
N VAL A 101 7.37 -5.85 15.94
CA VAL A 101 6.17 -5.43 16.65
C VAL A 101 6.14 -6.09 18.02
N VAL A 102 6.22 -5.30 19.08
CA VAL A 102 6.11 -5.77 20.46
C VAL A 102 4.66 -5.75 20.89
N HIS A 103 4.18 -6.88 21.39
CA HIS A 103 2.81 -7.06 21.87
C HIS A 103 2.75 -6.97 23.39
N LEU A 104 1.82 -6.16 23.89
CA LEU A 104 1.58 -5.97 25.32
C LEU A 104 0.11 -6.21 25.66
N SER A 105 -0.13 -6.72 26.85
CA SER A 105 -1.48 -6.80 27.42
C SER A 105 -2.03 -5.40 27.75
N ARG A 106 -3.30 -5.36 28.13
CA ARG A 106 -3.95 -4.14 28.67
C ARG A 106 -3.21 -3.54 29.88
N LEU A 107 -2.49 -4.35 30.64
CA LEU A 107 -1.70 -3.92 31.79
C LEU A 107 -0.24 -3.63 31.44
N LEU A 108 0.11 -3.53 30.16
CA LEU A 108 1.46 -3.31 29.63
C LEU A 108 2.44 -4.47 29.91
N ALA A 109 1.97 -5.65 30.31
CA ALA A 109 2.80 -6.84 30.40
C ALA A 109 3.12 -7.37 28.98
N TYR A 110 4.36 -7.80 28.77
CA TYR A 110 4.80 -8.43 27.51
C TYR A 110 3.99 -9.69 27.23
N THR A 111 3.49 -9.83 26.01
CA THR A 111 2.72 -11.00 25.55
C THR A 111 3.34 -11.68 24.33
N GLY A 112 4.32 -11.05 23.69
CA GLY A 112 5.01 -11.61 22.54
C GLY A 112 5.63 -10.55 21.64
N VAL A 113 6.23 -11.02 20.57
CA VAL A 113 6.84 -10.19 19.53
C VAL A 113 6.62 -10.85 18.15
N THR A 114 6.50 -10.03 17.12
CA THR A 114 6.75 -10.41 15.73
C THR A 114 7.97 -9.64 15.25
N ARG A 115 8.94 -10.28 14.62
CA ARG A 115 10.20 -9.67 14.21
C ARG A 115 10.59 -10.12 12.80
N ALA A 116 11.19 -9.22 12.02
CA ALA A 116 11.69 -9.53 10.68
C ALA A 116 13.02 -10.32 10.72
N ALA A 117 13.97 -9.89 11.54
CA ALA A 117 15.26 -10.58 11.67
C ALA A 117 15.11 -11.91 12.42
N GLU A 118 15.38 -13.03 11.74
CA GLU A 118 15.39 -14.35 12.38
C GLU A 118 16.60 -14.55 13.31
N HIS A 119 17.74 -13.96 12.95
CA HIS A 119 19.01 -14.07 13.66
C HIS A 119 19.32 -12.79 14.46
N PRO A 120 20.19 -12.84 15.48
CA PRO A 120 20.66 -11.66 16.17
C PRO A 120 21.32 -10.66 15.22
N VAL A 121 21.00 -9.37 15.36
CA VAL A 121 21.62 -8.31 14.55
C VAL A 121 23.00 -7.99 15.12
N ALA A 122 23.99 -8.74 14.67
CA ALA A 122 25.39 -8.64 15.11
C ALA A 122 26.31 -8.80 13.89
N PRO A 123 26.55 -7.74 13.09
CA PRO A 123 27.46 -7.83 11.96
C PRO A 123 28.88 -8.12 12.47
N ALA A 124 29.63 -8.94 11.73
CA ALA A 124 30.98 -9.35 12.09
C ALA A 124 31.95 -8.17 12.32
N THR A 125 31.67 -7.04 11.68
CA THR A 125 32.40 -5.78 11.86
C THR A 125 31.48 -4.59 11.58
N THR A 126 31.80 -3.45 12.17
CA THR A 126 31.16 -2.14 11.88
C THR A 126 32.09 -1.22 11.09
N THR A 127 33.25 -1.74 10.65
CA THR A 127 34.21 -0.99 9.83
C THR A 127 34.16 -1.50 8.39
N ALA A 128 33.76 -0.62 7.48
CA ALA A 128 33.71 -0.90 6.04
C ALA A 128 35.12 -1.03 5.45
N ARG A 129 35.27 -1.90 4.46
CA ARG A 129 36.48 -1.97 3.62
C ARG A 129 36.35 -1.10 2.37
N LEU A 130 35.15 -1.00 1.82
CA LEU A 130 34.84 -0.09 0.72
C LEU A 130 34.62 1.33 1.27
N THR A 131 35.03 2.31 0.47
CA THR A 131 34.60 3.69 0.68
C THR A 131 33.16 3.88 0.18
N ALA A 132 32.48 4.94 0.65
CA ALA A 132 31.14 5.31 0.16
C ALA A 132 31.14 5.48 -1.36
N ARG A 133 32.14 6.18 -1.93
CA ARG A 133 32.29 6.37 -3.37
C ARG A 133 32.39 5.05 -4.16
N GLN A 134 33.15 4.08 -3.65
CA GLN A 134 33.23 2.76 -4.30
C GLN A 134 31.88 2.01 -4.27
N ALA A 135 31.09 2.19 -3.22
CA ALA A 135 29.74 1.64 -3.14
C ALA A 135 28.79 2.35 -4.12
N GLU A 136 28.88 3.69 -4.23
CA GLU A 136 28.13 4.50 -5.20
C GLU A 136 28.42 4.07 -6.65
N GLU A 137 29.69 3.91 -7.01
CA GLU A 137 30.11 3.43 -8.35
C GLU A 137 29.53 2.04 -8.67
N LYS A 138 29.52 1.12 -7.68
CA LYS A 138 28.92 -0.22 -7.84
C LYS A 138 27.40 -0.19 -7.96
N ALA A 139 26.74 0.64 -7.18
CA ALA A 139 25.30 0.82 -7.21
C ALA A 139 24.86 1.42 -8.55
N ALA A 140 25.51 2.48 -9.02
CA ALA A 140 25.28 3.09 -10.33
C ALA A 140 25.42 2.07 -11.47
N SER A 141 26.46 1.25 -11.41
CA SER A 141 26.68 0.18 -12.41
C SER A 141 25.58 -0.92 -12.34
N ALA A 142 25.09 -1.24 -11.16
CA ALA A 142 24.09 -2.30 -10.97
C ALA A 142 22.68 -1.88 -11.41
N ALA A 143 22.32 -0.64 -11.15
CA ALA A 143 20.99 -0.09 -11.47
C ALA A 143 20.96 0.70 -12.81
N GLY A 144 22.12 0.95 -13.42
CA GLY A 144 22.17 1.66 -14.72
C GLY A 144 21.79 3.14 -14.62
N GLY A 145 22.14 3.80 -13.50
CA GLY A 145 21.74 5.18 -13.22
C GLY A 145 22.81 6.04 -12.55
N GLU A 146 22.42 7.22 -12.06
CA GLU A 146 23.26 8.12 -11.28
C GLU A 146 23.09 7.84 -9.78
N ALA A 147 24.17 7.49 -9.10
CA ALA A 147 24.13 7.18 -7.67
C ALA A 147 24.05 8.46 -6.83
N GLY A 148 23.14 8.47 -5.87
CA GLY A 148 23.11 9.43 -4.77
C GLY A 148 24.11 9.07 -3.67
N THR A 149 23.95 9.66 -2.48
CA THR A 149 24.89 9.47 -1.37
C THR A 149 24.72 8.13 -0.69
N ALA A 150 25.77 7.36 -0.59
CA ALA A 150 25.80 6.08 0.13
C ALA A 150 25.73 6.28 1.65
N ALA A 151 24.85 5.52 2.33
CA ALA A 151 24.74 5.49 3.78
C ALA A 151 25.07 4.09 4.32
N LEU A 152 25.83 4.01 5.42
CA LEU A 152 26.09 2.73 6.09
C LEU A 152 24.83 2.23 6.79
N VAL A 153 24.56 0.94 6.60
CA VAL A 153 23.44 0.20 7.20
C VAL A 153 23.90 -1.19 7.66
N VAL A 154 23.10 -1.82 8.49
CA VAL A 154 23.22 -3.27 8.75
C VAL A 154 22.10 -3.97 7.99
N ASP A 155 22.45 -4.86 7.08
CA ASP A 155 21.46 -5.66 6.33
C ASP A 155 21.29 -7.01 7.01
N ALA A 156 20.09 -7.24 7.59
CA ALA A 156 19.70 -8.45 8.32
C ALA A 156 18.57 -9.22 7.63
N ARG A 157 18.28 -8.93 6.35
CA ARG A 157 17.18 -9.55 5.59
C ARG A 157 17.47 -11.00 5.20
N ASP A 158 18.73 -11.31 4.85
CA ASP A 158 19.13 -12.62 4.36
C ASP A 158 20.17 -13.28 5.28
N GLY A 159 19.71 -14.01 6.29
CA GLY A 159 20.58 -14.77 7.19
C GLY A 159 21.36 -13.90 8.18
N ALA A 160 22.68 -14.10 8.27
CA ALA A 160 23.52 -13.35 9.20
C ALA A 160 23.64 -11.88 8.82
N ALA A 161 23.50 -11.00 9.82
CA ALA A 161 23.60 -9.56 9.63
C ALA A 161 24.96 -9.13 9.04
N ALA A 162 24.93 -8.33 7.98
CA ALA A 162 26.11 -7.85 7.27
C ALA A 162 26.18 -6.32 7.28
N LEU A 163 27.40 -5.76 7.34
CA LEU A 163 27.60 -4.33 7.12
C LEU A 163 27.49 -4.04 5.62
N ALA A 164 26.65 -3.07 5.25
CA ALA A 164 26.39 -2.71 3.86
C ALA A 164 26.29 -1.19 3.68
N TYR A 165 26.31 -0.76 2.45
CA TYR A 165 25.92 0.59 2.03
C TYR A 165 24.56 0.51 1.35
N GLN A 166 23.64 1.38 1.75
CA GLN A 166 22.40 1.65 1.03
C GLN A 166 22.62 2.89 0.17
N VAL A 167 22.37 2.78 -1.14
CA VAL A 167 22.64 3.81 -2.14
C VAL A 167 21.39 4.02 -2.98
N PRO A 168 20.77 5.22 -2.95
CA PRO A 168 19.72 5.56 -3.91
C PRO A 168 20.37 5.77 -5.29
N VAL A 169 19.70 5.31 -6.34
CA VAL A 169 20.15 5.47 -7.73
C VAL A 169 19.00 5.96 -8.59
N ASP A 170 19.20 7.07 -9.29
CA ASP A 170 18.26 7.63 -10.26
C ASP A 170 18.60 7.09 -11.65
N GLY A 171 17.71 6.27 -12.23
CA GLY A 171 17.87 5.65 -13.53
C GLY A 171 16.78 6.06 -14.52
N ALA A 172 16.98 5.72 -15.79
CA ALA A 172 16.03 6.02 -16.86
C ALA A 172 14.66 5.29 -16.68
N GLY A 173 14.61 4.24 -15.85
CA GLY A 173 13.39 3.49 -15.51
C GLY A 173 12.76 3.88 -14.16
N GLY A 174 13.22 4.94 -13.52
CA GLY A 174 12.80 5.36 -12.17
C GLY A 174 13.89 5.23 -11.13
N GLY A 175 13.60 5.67 -9.90
CA GLY A 175 14.50 5.56 -8.75
C GLY A 175 14.57 4.12 -8.24
N SER A 176 15.73 3.75 -7.71
CA SER A 176 15.92 2.47 -7.02
C SER A 176 16.88 2.62 -5.83
N THR A 177 16.77 1.70 -4.90
CA THR A 177 17.66 1.60 -3.75
C THR A 177 18.53 0.35 -3.86
N VAL A 178 19.85 0.54 -4.01
CA VAL A 178 20.82 -0.54 -4.12
C VAL A 178 21.54 -0.76 -2.79
N VAL A 179 21.62 -2.01 -2.33
CA VAL A 179 22.37 -2.39 -1.13
C VAL A 179 23.65 -3.12 -1.54
N VAL A 180 24.81 -2.55 -1.17
CA VAL A 180 26.14 -3.06 -1.50
C VAL A 180 26.84 -3.52 -0.24
N ASP A 181 27.30 -4.76 -0.19
CA ASP A 181 28.08 -5.30 0.91
C ASP A 181 29.36 -4.47 1.13
N ALA A 182 29.52 -3.91 2.32
CA ALA A 182 30.58 -2.95 2.62
C ALA A 182 31.98 -3.60 2.75
N LEU A 183 32.07 -4.94 2.77
CA LEU A 183 33.33 -5.67 2.85
C LEU A 183 33.76 -6.24 1.50
N THR A 184 32.83 -6.76 0.72
CA THR A 184 33.10 -7.48 -0.53
C THR A 184 32.77 -6.67 -1.77
N GLY A 185 31.87 -5.70 -1.66
CA GLY A 185 31.36 -4.94 -2.80
C GLY A 185 30.34 -5.70 -3.66
N LYS A 186 29.84 -6.85 -3.17
CA LYS A 186 28.74 -7.57 -3.83
C LYS A 186 27.44 -6.78 -3.65
N VAL A 187 26.66 -6.65 -4.72
CA VAL A 187 25.28 -6.15 -4.63
C VAL A 187 24.44 -7.20 -3.93
N ARG A 188 23.78 -6.82 -2.85
CA ARG A 188 22.91 -7.68 -2.04
C ARG A 188 21.46 -7.56 -2.50
N SER A 189 21.01 -6.35 -2.80
CA SER A 189 19.69 -6.10 -3.39
C SER A 189 19.71 -4.85 -4.25
N ASN A 190 18.76 -4.77 -5.17
CA ASN A 190 18.37 -3.59 -5.91
C ASN A 190 16.84 -3.58 -5.91
N THR A 191 16.22 -2.57 -5.30
CA THR A 191 14.75 -2.46 -5.15
C THR A 191 14.28 -1.15 -5.75
N PRO A 192 13.23 -1.12 -6.60
CA PRO A 192 12.67 0.12 -7.09
C PRO A 192 12.07 0.93 -5.92
N ASP A 193 12.01 2.23 -6.08
CA ASP A 193 11.39 3.15 -5.12
C ASP A 193 9.88 3.29 -5.35
N SER A 194 9.34 2.60 -6.36
CA SER A 194 7.92 2.58 -6.72
C SER A 194 7.39 1.15 -6.85
N ASP A 195 6.14 0.94 -6.43
CA ASP A 195 5.35 -0.24 -6.77
C ASP A 195 4.58 0.06 -8.06
N GLU A 196 4.38 -0.96 -8.91
CA GLU A 196 3.80 -0.84 -10.25
C GLU A 196 2.56 -1.72 -10.38
N PHE A 197 1.49 -1.22 -11.02
CA PHE A 197 0.26 -2.01 -11.24
C PHE A 197 0.43 -3.13 -12.27
N LEU A 198 1.22 -2.88 -13.32
CA LEU A 198 1.55 -3.85 -14.37
C LEU A 198 3.05 -4.17 -14.31
N SER A 199 3.38 -5.45 -14.17
CA SER A 199 4.77 -5.88 -14.22
C SER A 199 5.43 -5.56 -15.56
N PRO A 200 6.76 -5.42 -15.62
CA PRO A 200 7.51 -5.33 -16.86
C PRO A 200 7.21 -6.49 -17.80
N LYS A 201 7.01 -7.70 -17.26
CA LYS A 201 6.63 -8.91 -18.01
C LYS A 201 5.28 -8.77 -18.71
N VAL A 202 4.26 -8.20 -18.06
CA VAL A 202 2.95 -7.96 -18.67
C VAL A 202 3.06 -6.95 -19.80
N LEU A 203 3.74 -5.83 -19.58
CA LEU A 203 3.93 -4.81 -20.62
C LEU A 203 4.62 -5.39 -21.85
N GLU A 204 5.62 -6.24 -21.69
CA GLU A 204 6.28 -6.94 -22.79
C GLU A 204 5.35 -7.97 -23.46
N THR A 205 4.54 -8.70 -22.69
CA THR A 205 3.56 -9.67 -23.21
C THR A 205 2.50 -8.99 -24.06
N LEU A 206 1.96 -7.84 -23.61
CA LEU A 206 1.00 -7.05 -24.35
C LEU A 206 1.59 -6.56 -25.69
N ARG A 207 2.82 -6.03 -25.68
CA ARG A 207 3.50 -5.61 -26.92
C ARG A 207 3.66 -6.77 -27.91
N ARG A 208 4.04 -7.96 -27.47
CA ARG A 208 4.24 -9.13 -28.34
C ARG A 208 2.94 -9.66 -28.94
N ARG A 209 1.84 -9.61 -28.18
CA ARG A 209 0.54 -10.13 -28.63
C ARG A 209 -0.23 -9.17 -29.52
N GLY A 210 0.11 -7.88 -29.52
CA GLY A 210 -0.66 -6.85 -30.23
C GLY A 210 -2.10 -6.73 -29.70
N GLU A 211 -2.33 -7.05 -28.42
CA GLU A 211 -3.64 -6.98 -27.80
C GLU A 211 -4.04 -5.51 -27.61
N THR A 212 -5.05 -5.06 -28.33
CA THR A 212 -5.55 -3.68 -28.26
C THR A 212 -6.71 -3.57 -27.30
N LEU A 213 -6.75 -2.46 -26.56
CA LEU A 213 -7.92 -2.09 -25.78
C LEU A 213 -9.07 -1.65 -26.69
N ASP A 214 -10.27 -2.15 -26.42
CA ASP A 214 -11.46 -1.82 -27.17
C ASP A 214 -11.87 -0.35 -26.93
N PRO A 215 -11.97 0.52 -27.94
CA PRO A 215 -12.37 1.90 -27.73
C PRO A 215 -13.86 1.95 -27.37
N ALA A 216 -14.17 2.33 -26.12
CA ALA A 216 -15.55 2.60 -25.73
C ALA A 216 -16.10 3.75 -26.58
N THR A 217 -17.11 3.49 -27.38
CA THR A 217 -17.84 4.45 -28.22
C THR A 217 -18.47 5.53 -27.34
N ALA A 218 -17.94 6.74 -27.40
CA ALA A 218 -18.50 7.91 -26.73
C ALA A 218 -19.54 8.57 -27.62
N THR A 219 -20.82 8.42 -27.28
CA THR A 219 -21.88 9.28 -27.82
C THR A 219 -21.99 10.56 -26.99
N GLY A 220 -21.70 11.67 -27.63
CA GLY A 220 -21.73 12.99 -26.99
C GLY A 220 -23.14 13.52 -26.74
N ALA A 221 -23.38 14.09 -25.55
CA ALA A 221 -24.52 14.94 -25.27
C ALA A 221 -24.03 16.36 -24.93
N ARG A 222 -24.64 17.36 -25.57
CA ARG A 222 -24.37 18.80 -25.35
C ARG A 222 -24.85 19.25 -23.96
N PRO A 223 -24.18 20.20 -23.28
CA PRO A 223 -24.62 20.72 -21.98
C PRO A 223 -25.69 21.80 -22.15
N GLN A 224 -26.77 21.70 -21.35
CA GLN A 224 -27.70 22.79 -21.11
C GLN A 224 -27.24 23.64 -19.92
N ALA A 225 -27.30 24.96 -20.09
CA ALA A 225 -26.99 25.93 -19.06
C ALA A 225 -28.15 26.08 -18.06
N LEU A 226 -27.85 26.04 -16.78
CA LEU A 226 -28.79 26.41 -15.71
C LEU A 226 -28.37 27.74 -15.12
N THR A 227 -29.24 28.71 -15.26
CA THR A 227 -29.19 30.04 -14.60
C THR A 227 -29.98 30.00 -13.31
N GLY A 228 -29.35 30.44 -12.22
CA GLY A 228 -30.01 30.63 -10.92
C GLY A 228 -29.09 31.35 -9.94
N LEU A 229 -29.23 32.67 -9.83
CA LEU A 229 -28.46 33.48 -8.89
C LEU A 229 -29.29 33.71 -7.64
N SER A 230 -28.80 33.29 -6.47
CA SER A 230 -29.22 33.82 -5.18
C SER A 230 -28.01 34.49 -4.51
N ALA A 231 -28.25 35.68 -3.93
CA ALA A 231 -27.23 36.48 -3.26
C ALA A 231 -26.69 35.75 -2.02
N ALA A 232 -25.38 35.56 -1.97
CA ALA A 232 -24.69 34.90 -0.87
C ALA A 232 -23.99 35.95 0.03
N ALA A 233 -24.05 35.70 1.35
CA ALA A 233 -23.26 36.37 2.37
C ALA A 233 -21.76 36.37 2.03
N ALA A 234 -21.00 37.33 2.55
CA ALA A 234 -19.56 37.45 2.29
C ALA A 234 -18.83 36.13 2.64
N ALA A 235 -18.36 35.44 1.61
CA ALA A 235 -17.68 34.15 1.78
C ALA A 235 -16.23 34.39 2.21
N HIS A 236 -15.83 33.74 3.32
CA HIS A 236 -14.40 33.67 3.71
C HIS A 236 -13.71 32.61 2.88
N TYR A 237 -12.64 32.97 2.17
CA TYR A 237 -11.80 32.02 1.39
C TYR A 237 -10.49 31.73 2.13
N PRO A 238 -9.91 30.51 2.01
CA PRO A 238 -10.46 29.36 1.27
C PRO A 238 -11.63 28.70 2.00
N ALA A 239 -12.60 28.16 1.23
CA ALA A 239 -13.77 27.47 1.74
C ALA A 239 -13.93 26.08 1.12
N THR A 240 -14.54 25.16 1.85
CA THR A 240 -14.95 23.85 1.28
C THR A 240 -16.07 24.09 0.27
N ALA A 241 -15.95 23.45 -0.90
CA ALA A 241 -16.95 23.48 -1.95
C ALA A 241 -17.30 22.05 -2.39
N HIS A 242 -18.38 21.90 -3.14
CA HIS A 242 -18.89 20.62 -3.63
C HIS A 242 -19.11 20.71 -5.14
N GLY A 243 -18.13 20.23 -5.86
CA GLY A 243 -18.08 20.21 -7.31
C GLY A 243 -18.63 18.93 -7.92
N THR A 244 -18.56 18.86 -9.24
CA THR A 244 -18.96 17.69 -10.01
C THR A 244 -17.83 17.24 -10.92
N GLY A 245 -17.43 15.94 -10.80
CA GLY A 245 -16.57 15.25 -11.75
C GLY A 245 -17.40 14.59 -12.84
N LYS A 246 -16.94 14.69 -14.10
CA LYS A 246 -17.34 13.84 -15.22
C LYS A 246 -16.14 13.00 -15.61
N SER A 247 -16.11 11.81 -15.08
CA SER A 247 -14.98 10.89 -15.10
C SER A 247 -14.98 10.00 -16.35
N LEU A 248 -13.90 9.26 -16.56
CA LEU A 248 -13.76 8.27 -17.63
C LEU A 248 -14.50 6.95 -17.32
N PHE A 249 -14.46 6.51 -16.03
CA PHE A 249 -14.86 5.16 -15.62
C PHE A 249 -16.07 5.14 -14.68
N VAL A 250 -16.13 6.06 -13.72
CA VAL A 250 -17.18 6.06 -12.67
C VAL A 250 -18.36 6.98 -12.97
N GLY A 251 -18.37 7.62 -14.15
CA GLY A 251 -19.46 8.48 -14.61
C GLY A 251 -19.47 9.86 -13.95
N LYS A 252 -20.66 10.38 -13.63
CA LYS A 252 -20.79 11.65 -12.93
C LYS A 252 -20.76 11.45 -11.42
N VAL A 253 -19.77 12.05 -10.76
CA VAL A 253 -19.54 11.92 -9.31
C VAL A 253 -19.51 13.28 -8.61
N ALA A 254 -19.85 13.29 -7.32
CA ALA A 254 -19.65 14.46 -6.46
C ALA A 254 -18.18 14.49 -6.00
N LEU A 255 -17.56 15.67 -6.02
CA LEU A 255 -16.20 15.88 -5.54
C LEU A 255 -16.20 17.00 -4.50
N THR A 256 -15.54 16.75 -3.36
CA THR A 256 -15.24 17.82 -2.41
C THR A 256 -14.02 18.59 -2.91
N THR A 257 -14.12 19.91 -2.96
CA THR A 257 -13.14 20.81 -3.56
C THR A 257 -12.84 21.99 -2.65
N THR A 258 -11.89 22.83 -3.04
CA THR A 258 -11.56 24.05 -2.31
C THR A 258 -11.87 25.27 -3.17
N GLN A 259 -12.79 26.11 -2.71
CA GLN A 259 -13.01 27.43 -3.31
C GLN A 259 -11.99 28.42 -2.75
N THR A 260 -11.16 28.99 -3.63
CA THR A 260 -10.06 29.92 -3.27
C THR A 260 -10.43 31.38 -3.45
N ALA A 261 -11.41 31.66 -4.30
CA ALA A 261 -12.01 32.99 -4.53
C ALA A 261 -13.39 32.82 -5.19
N ARG A 262 -14.09 33.91 -5.38
CA ARG A 262 -15.34 33.91 -6.16
C ARG A 262 -15.06 33.33 -7.56
N ARG A 263 -15.74 32.21 -7.91
CA ARG A 263 -15.55 31.49 -9.19
C ARG A 263 -14.11 31.01 -9.39
N SER A 264 -13.45 30.59 -8.33
CA SER A 264 -12.11 29.98 -8.40
C SER A 264 -12.07 28.78 -7.48
N PHE A 265 -11.85 27.59 -8.05
CA PHE A 265 -11.86 26.31 -7.35
C PHE A 265 -10.59 25.52 -7.64
N LEU A 266 -10.11 24.76 -6.67
CA LEU A 266 -9.02 23.79 -6.78
C LEU A 266 -9.58 22.38 -6.60
N LEU A 267 -9.05 21.42 -7.36
CA LEU A 267 -9.30 19.99 -7.17
C LEU A 267 -8.49 19.50 -5.97
N LYS A 268 -8.89 19.94 -4.79
CA LYS A 268 -8.28 19.68 -3.50
C LYS A 268 -9.36 19.54 -2.43
N ASP A 269 -9.38 18.41 -1.74
CA ASP A 269 -10.35 18.13 -0.69
C ASP A 269 -9.80 18.53 0.69
N PRO A 270 -10.31 19.61 1.31
CA PRO A 270 -9.86 20.04 2.63
C PRO A 270 -10.37 19.13 3.76
N THR A 271 -11.44 18.35 3.52
CA THR A 271 -12.06 17.48 4.53
C THR A 271 -11.32 16.16 4.72
N ARG A 272 -10.47 15.81 3.74
CA ARG A 272 -9.60 14.64 3.77
C ARG A 272 -8.14 15.09 3.75
N TYR A 273 -7.78 15.83 4.80
CA TYR A 273 -6.41 16.32 5.08
C TYR A 273 -5.79 17.20 3.99
N GLY A 274 -6.58 17.68 3.03
CA GLY A 274 -6.10 18.46 1.90
C GLY A 274 -5.61 17.63 0.73
N THR A 275 -6.16 16.42 0.57
CA THR A 275 -5.91 15.53 -0.58
C THR A 275 -6.11 16.24 -1.91
N GLU A 276 -5.15 16.09 -2.83
CA GLU A 276 -5.06 16.89 -4.05
C GLU A 276 -4.57 16.06 -5.22
N THR A 277 -5.23 16.23 -6.37
CA THR A 277 -4.79 15.69 -7.66
C THR A 277 -4.21 16.80 -8.53
N ARG A 278 -3.04 16.55 -9.15
CA ARG A 278 -2.34 17.49 -10.05
C ARG A 278 -2.08 16.88 -11.42
N ASP A 279 -1.75 17.73 -12.37
CA ASP A 279 -1.43 17.41 -13.75
C ASP A 279 0.10 17.43 -13.95
N ALA A 280 0.71 16.29 -14.25
CA ALA A 280 2.14 16.19 -14.58
C ALA A 280 2.48 16.74 -15.98
N LYS A 281 1.48 16.97 -16.83
CA LYS A 281 1.65 17.52 -18.19
C LYS A 281 2.47 16.66 -19.14
N GLY A 282 2.41 15.35 -19.02
CA GLY A 282 3.18 14.42 -19.84
C GLY A 282 4.67 14.41 -19.49
N ARG A 283 5.02 14.81 -18.25
CA ARG A 283 6.40 14.80 -17.76
C ARG A 283 6.57 13.79 -16.66
N GLU A 284 7.68 13.13 -16.64
CA GLU A 284 8.15 12.38 -15.49
C GLU A 284 8.67 13.38 -14.46
N THR A 285 7.99 13.47 -13.34
CA THR A 285 8.29 14.45 -12.29
C THR A 285 8.69 13.71 -11.03
N GLU A 286 9.78 14.15 -10.40
CA GLU A 286 10.35 13.55 -9.18
C GLU A 286 9.61 13.96 -7.90
N SER A 287 8.75 14.98 -7.97
CA SER A 287 8.03 15.45 -6.79
C SER A 287 6.63 15.95 -7.12
N PHE A 288 5.70 15.75 -6.19
CA PHE A 288 4.34 16.27 -6.29
C PHE A 288 4.28 17.80 -6.50
N GLY A 289 5.29 18.54 -6.01
CA GLY A 289 5.37 19.99 -6.13
C GLY A 289 5.45 20.48 -7.57
N GLN A 290 6.00 19.67 -8.48
CA GLN A 290 6.19 19.99 -9.91
C GLN A 290 4.89 19.84 -10.72
N GLY A 291 3.89 19.12 -10.21
CA GLY A 291 2.59 18.98 -10.86
C GLY A 291 1.78 20.30 -10.87
N VAL A 292 1.07 20.54 -11.96
CA VAL A 292 0.22 21.73 -12.14
C VAL A 292 -1.13 21.50 -11.47
N LYS A 293 -1.59 22.45 -10.66
CA LYS A 293 -2.90 22.38 -10.00
C LYS A 293 -4.03 22.42 -11.02
N PHE A 294 -5.02 21.54 -10.86
CA PHE A 294 -6.28 21.69 -11.58
C PHE A 294 -7.11 22.82 -10.98
N THR A 295 -7.57 23.74 -11.84
CA THR A 295 -8.40 24.89 -11.47
C THR A 295 -9.69 24.92 -12.29
N SER A 296 -10.79 25.40 -11.70
CA SER A 296 -12.08 25.56 -12.36
C SER A 296 -12.75 26.87 -11.95
N THR A 297 -13.51 27.46 -12.86
CA THR A 297 -14.36 28.63 -12.57
C THR A 297 -15.80 28.26 -12.21
N THR A 298 -16.17 27.00 -12.42
CA THR A 298 -17.55 26.49 -12.27
C THR A 298 -17.66 25.32 -11.31
N ASP A 299 -16.53 24.88 -10.70
CA ASP A 299 -16.42 23.68 -9.87
C ASP A 299 -16.87 22.39 -10.60
N SER A 300 -16.60 22.36 -11.90
CA SER A 300 -16.89 21.22 -12.77
C SER A 300 -15.62 20.70 -13.40
N TRP A 301 -15.40 19.38 -13.35
CA TRP A 301 -14.13 18.72 -13.63
C TRP A 301 -14.33 17.61 -14.67
N GLY A 302 -13.61 17.73 -15.79
CA GLY A 302 -13.71 16.77 -16.89
C GLY A 302 -14.98 16.89 -17.74
N ASN A 303 -15.01 16.08 -18.79
CA ASN A 303 -16.14 15.99 -19.72
C ASN A 303 -16.62 14.52 -19.93
N GLY A 304 -15.99 13.56 -19.29
CA GLY A 304 -16.27 12.11 -19.41
C GLY A 304 -15.51 11.44 -20.55
N THR A 305 -14.58 12.13 -21.19
CA THR A 305 -13.75 11.58 -22.28
C THR A 305 -12.28 11.94 -22.09
N THR A 306 -11.39 11.25 -22.79
CA THR A 306 -9.94 11.52 -22.78
C THR A 306 -9.56 12.86 -23.43
N THR A 307 -10.48 13.52 -24.12
CA THR A 307 -10.25 14.87 -24.69
C THR A 307 -10.15 15.96 -23.62
N SER A 308 -10.54 15.66 -22.37
CA SER A 308 -10.37 16.56 -21.24
C SER A 308 -9.46 15.93 -20.19
N ARG A 309 -8.32 16.53 -19.95
CA ARG A 309 -7.38 16.13 -18.88
C ARG A 309 -8.02 16.07 -17.49
N GLY A 310 -9.04 16.92 -17.26
CA GLY A 310 -9.82 16.91 -16.03
C GLY A 310 -10.69 15.66 -15.83
N SER A 311 -10.91 14.83 -16.87
CA SER A 311 -11.67 13.58 -16.72
C SER A 311 -10.87 12.54 -15.93
N ALA A 312 -9.60 12.33 -16.26
CA ALA A 312 -8.71 11.46 -15.51
C ALA A 312 -8.49 12.00 -14.07
N ALA A 313 -8.36 13.33 -13.93
CA ALA A 313 -8.24 13.95 -12.61
C ALA A 313 -9.49 13.74 -11.74
N ALA A 314 -10.69 13.70 -12.34
CA ALA A 314 -11.93 13.41 -11.62
C ALA A 314 -11.98 11.96 -11.14
N ASP A 315 -11.55 10.97 -11.94
CA ASP A 315 -11.43 9.58 -11.52
C ASP A 315 -10.41 9.43 -10.40
N ALA A 316 -9.19 9.97 -10.55
CA ALA A 316 -8.14 9.88 -9.54
C ALA A 316 -8.58 10.52 -8.21
N GLN A 317 -9.16 11.73 -8.23
CA GLN A 317 -9.63 12.39 -7.01
C GLN A 317 -10.77 11.62 -6.34
N TYR A 318 -11.69 11.04 -7.11
CA TYR A 318 -12.75 10.18 -6.61
C TYR A 318 -12.17 8.90 -6.00
N GLY A 319 -11.29 8.21 -6.71
CA GLY A 319 -10.67 6.98 -6.24
C GLY A 319 -9.90 7.17 -4.92
N ILE A 320 -9.12 8.24 -4.81
CA ILE A 320 -8.42 8.58 -3.55
C ILE A 320 -9.43 8.86 -2.42
N THR A 321 -10.52 9.57 -2.73
CA THR A 321 -11.57 9.88 -1.76
C THR A 321 -12.21 8.60 -1.20
N GLU A 322 -12.62 7.69 -2.09
CA GLU A 322 -13.24 6.42 -1.70
C GLU A 322 -12.26 5.52 -0.92
N THR A 323 -11.00 5.48 -1.32
CA THR A 323 -9.96 4.72 -0.61
C THR A 323 -9.74 5.26 0.82
N LEU A 324 -9.59 6.56 0.98
CA LEU A 324 -9.43 7.17 2.31
C LEU A 324 -10.65 6.96 3.20
N ASP A 325 -11.86 7.08 2.63
CA ASP A 325 -13.12 6.86 3.34
C ASP A 325 -13.30 5.39 3.73
N PHE A 326 -12.94 4.46 2.85
CA PHE A 326 -12.92 3.02 3.14
C PHE A 326 -12.03 2.73 4.35
N TYR A 327 -10.75 3.09 4.31
CA TYR A 327 -9.82 2.84 5.41
C TYR A 327 -10.25 3.53 6.71
N LYS A 328 -10.81 4.73 6.62
CA LYS A 328 -11.32 5.47 7.79
C LYS A 328 -12.56 4.82 8.40
N LYS A 329 -13.56 4.44 7.57
CA LYS A 329 -14.82 3.88 8.05
C LYS A 329 -14.68 2.43 8.50
N ALA A 330 -13.91 1.61 7.77
CA ALA A 330 -13.71 0.21 8.11
C ALA A 330 -12.76 0.03 9.32
N PHE A 331 -11.71 0.85 9.44
CA PHE A 331 -10.60 0.59 10.36
C PHE A 331 -10.21 1.80 11.22
N GLY A 332 -10.86 2.94 11.08
CA GLY A 332 -10.51 4.16 11.81
C GLY A 332 -9.19 4.80 11.37
N ARG A 333 -8.60 4.37 10.23
CA ARG A 333 -7.32 4.85 9.73
C ARG A 333 -7.40 6.31 9.27
N LYS A 334 -6.43 7.13 9.65
CA LYS A 334 -6.41 8.57 9.38
C LYS A 334 -5.39 8.93 8.30
N GLY A 335 -5.78 8.79 7.03
CA GLY A 335 -4.87 8.92 5.88
C GLY A 335 -4.08 7.62 5.63
N ILE A 336 -3.29 7.59 4.55
CA ILE A 336 -2.59 6.38 4.09
C ILE A 336 -1.59 5.89 5.15
N ALA A 337 -0.78 6.77 5.70
CA ALA A 337 0.19 6.42 6.74
C ALA A 337 -0.35 6.60 8.19
N ASN A 338 -1.67 6.62 8.38
CA ASN A 338 -2.33 6.83 9.69
C ASN A 338 -1.87 8.09 10.46
N ASN A 339 -1.44 9.12 9.74
CA ASN A 339 -0.79 10.32 10.30
C ASN A 339 -1.55 11.62 9.99
N SER A 340 -2.79 11.51 9.50
CA SER A 340 -3.64 12.63 9.11
C SER A 340 -3.01 13.53 8.02
N LYS A 341 -2.11 13.00 7.20
CA LYS A 341 -1.55 13.70 6.05
C LYS A 341 -2.40 13.46 4.80
N PRO A 342 -2.35 14.40 3.82
CA PRO A 342 -3.05 14.25 2.56
C PRO A 342 -2.50 13.09 1.72
N ALA A 343 -3.38 12.38 1.04
CA ALA A 343 -3.00 11.58 -0.13
C ALA A 343 -2.85 12.49 -1.35
N ARG A 344 -1.99 12.12 -2.28
CA ARG A 344 -1.60 12.94 -3.43
C ARG A 344 -1.59 12.09 -4.68
N ALA A 345 -1.98 12.68 -5.81
CA ALA A 345 -1.90 12.03 -7.10
C ALA A 345 -1.44 13.00 -8.20
N MET A 346 -0.70 12.47 -9.15
CA MET A 346 -0.42 13.13 -10.41
C MET A 346 -0.97 12.27 -11.55
N VAL A 347 -1.86 12.86 -12.36
CA VAL A 347 -2.35 12.25 -13.60
C VAL A 347 -1.56 12.77 -14.79
N HIS A 348 -1.59 12.05 -15.90
CA HIS A 348 -0.85 12.39 -17.12
C HIS A 348 0.66 12.43 -16.87
N TRP A 349 1.14 11.45 -16.12
CA TRP A 349 2.55 11.32 -15.80
C TRP A 349 3.30 10.61 -16.92
N GLY A 350 4.43 11.18 -17.34
CA GLY A 350 5.25 10.70 -18.44
C GLY A 350 4.61 10.85 -19.82
N ASP A 351 5.34 10.44 -20.84
CA ASP A 351 4.87 10.36 -22.24
C ASP A 351 4.70 8.90 -22.63
N LYS A 352 3.47 8.51 -23.00
CA LYS A 352 3.11 7.13 -23.39
C LYS A 352 3.39 6.07 -22.29
N VAL A 353 3.18 6.45 -21.03
CA VAL A 353 3.30 5.52 -19.93
C VAL A 353 2.01 4.71 -19.76
N GLY A 354 2.10 3.41 -20.01
CA GLY A 354 1.01 2.44 -19.88
C GLY A 354 0.97 1.78 -18.51
N ASN A 355 1.24 2.54 -17.43
CA ASN A 355 1.26 2.00 -16.07
C ASN A 355 0.76 3.03 -15.04
N ALA A 356 0.51 2.56 -13.81
CA ALA A 356 0.27 3.36 -12.62
C ALA A 356 1.25 2.94 -11.53
N PHE A 357 1.56 3.84 -10.58
CA PHE A 357 2.59 3.63 -9.58
C PHE A 357 2.21 4.26 -8.24
N TRP A 358 2.52 3.57 -7.15
CA TRP A 358 2.78 4.21 -5.88
C TRP A 358 4.27 4.53 -5.79
N ASP A 359 4.62 5.79 -5.66
CA ASP A 359 6.00 6.25 -5.50
C ASP A 359 6.22 6.65 -4.03
N SER A 360 7.02 5.86 -3.33
CA SER A 360 7.34 6.04 -1.91
C SER A 360 8.17 7.30 -1.65
N THR A 361 8.98 7.74 -2.63
CA THR A 361 9.83 8.93 -2.54
C THR A 361 9.00 10.21 -2.56
N CYS A 362 8.06 10.32 -3.51
CA CYS A 362 7.12 11.45 -3.51
C CYS A 362 5.98 11.27 -2.50
N GLY A 363 5.71 10.08 -2.02
CA GLY A 363 4.54 9.72 -1.22
C GLY A 363 3.26 10.04 -1.99
N CYS A 364 3.20 9.64 -3.23
CA CYS A 364 2.14 10.00 -4.16
C CYS A 364 1.86 8.92 -5.21
N MET A 365 0.67 9.02 -5.81
CA MET A 365 0.22 8.24 -6.94
C MET A 365 0.65 8.88 -8.25
N LEU A 366 1.15 8.09 -9.19
CA LEU A 366 1.51 8.49 -10.54
C LEU A 366 0.67 7.68 -11.53
N TYR A 367 -0.05 8.35 -12.43
CA TYR A 367 -0.89 7.70 -13.43
C TYR A 367 -0.46 8.09 -14.83
N GLY A 368 -0.04 7.11 -15.63
CA GLY A 368 0.18 7.27 -17.05
C GLY A 368 -1.13 7.33 -17.85
N ASP A 369 -1.06 7.86 -19.05
CA ASP A 369 -2.20 8.00 -19.97
C ASP A 369 -2.41 6.77 -20.87
N GLY A 370 -1.62 5.72 -20.66
CA GLY A 370 -1.49 4.62 -21.60
C GLY A 370 -0.38 4.87 -22.62
N ASP A 371 0.08 3.80 -23.26
CA ASP A 371 1.15 3.84 -24.28
C ASP A 371 0.63 4.25 -25.67
N GLY A 372 -0.69 4.36 -25.80
CA GLY A 372 -1.37 4.69 -27.06
C GLY A 372 -1.50 3.53 -28.04
N ASP A 373 -0.94 2.37 -27.73
CA ASP A 373 -0.97 1.15 -28.54
C ASP A 373 -1.74 0.04 -27.80
N GLN A 374 -1.21 -0.48 -26.74
CA GLN A 374 -1.77 -1.57 -25.95
C GLN A 374 -2.74 -1.04 -24.87
N ILE A 375 -2.35 -0.02 -24.17
CA ILE A 375 -3.14 0.67 -23.14
C ILE A 375 -3.49 2.07 -23.66
N LYS A 376 -4.76 2.28 -24.02
CA LYS A 376 -5.22 3.51 -24.69
C LYS A 376 -5.90 4.53 -23.79
N LYS A 377 -5.94 4.29 -22.48
CA LYS A 377 -6.62 5.17 -21.51
C LYS A 377 -5.77 5.36 -20.28
N PRO A 378 -5.94 6.49 -19.57
CA PRO A 378 -5.32 6.68 -18.26
C PRO A 378 -5.69 5.56 -17.27
N LEU A 379 -4.70 5.10 -16.49
CA LEU A 379 -4.87 4.00 -15.53
C LEU A 379 -5.50 4.45 -14.21
N VAL A 380 -6.49 5.31 -14.24
CA VAL A 380 -7.16 5.92 -13.09
C VAL A 380 -8.44 5.15 -12.69
N VAL A 381 -8.50 3.85 -12.92
CA VAL A 381 -9.62 2.99 -12.52
C VAL A 381 -9.67 2.89 -10.99
N LEU A 382 -10.83 2.63 -10.42
CA LEU A 382 -11.04 2.68 -8.98
C LEU A 382 -10.27 1.61 -8.22
N ASP A 383 -10.29 0.37 -8.72
CA ASP A 383 -9.50 -0.76 -8.19
C ASP A 383 -7.99 -0.48 -8.25
N VAL A 384 -7.51 0.05 -9.40
CA VAL A 384 -6.10 0.48 -9.58
C VAL A 384 -5.73 1.55 -8.53
N THR A 385 -6.57 2.57 -8.35
CA THR A 385 -6.31 3.61 -7.34
C THR A 385 -6.30 3.05 -5.92
N GLY A 386 -7.22 2.12 -5.62
CA GLY A 386 -7.28 1.42 -4.32
C GLY A 386 -6.08 0.52 -4.09
N HIS A 387 -5.62 -0.19 -5.13
CA HIS A 387 -4.44 -1.05 -5.13
C HIS A 387 -3.19 -0.25 -4.79
N GLU A 388 -2.90 0.75 -5.57
CA GLU A 388 -1.69 1.55 -5.41
C GLU A 388 -1.63 2.30 -4.07
N LEU A 389 -2.73 2.92 -3.63
CA LEU A 389 -2.75 3.56 -2.32
C LEU A 389 -2.60 2.55 -1.17
N THR A 390 -2.89 1.28 -1.41
CA THR A 390 -2.64 0.22 -0.45
C THR A 390 -1.16 -0.10 -0.32
N HIS A 391 -0.35 0.01 -1.37
CA HIS A 391 1.11 -0.05 -1.24
C HIS A 391 1.61 0.99 -0.23
N GLY A 392 1.10 2.21 -0.28
CA GLY A 392 1.40 3.23 0.74
C GLY A 392 0.92 2.85 2.16
N VAL A 393 -0.15 2.05 2.29
CA VAL A 393 -0.55 1.48 3.59
C VAL A 393 0.42 0.40 4.04
N VAL A 394 0.88 -0.47 3.13
CA VAL A 394 1.88 -1.53 3.40
C VAL A 394 3.21 -0.90 3.81
N ASP A 395 3.69 0.11 3.09
CA ASP A 395 4.91 0.87 3.42
C ASP A 395 4.86 1.46 4.84
N ALA A 396 3.71 2.03 5.19
CA ALA A 396 3.50 2.63 6.51
C ALA A 396 3.26 1.60 7.63
N THR A 397 3.23 0.31 7.31
CA THR A 397 2.96 -0.78 8.26
C THR A 397 4.00 -1.89 8.18
N ALA A 398 3.74 -2.99 7.50
CA ALA A 398 4.63 -4.14 7.44
C ALA A 398 5.88 -3.89 6.57
N LYS A 399 5.79 -2.97 5.60
CA LYS A 399 6.90 -2.65 4.69
C LYS A 399 7.42 -3.89 3.96
N LEU A 400 6.50 -4.64 3.38
CA LEU A 400 6.79 -5.86 2.62
C LEU A 400 7.53 -5.48 1.33
N GLU A 401 8.75 -5.93 1.19
CA GLU A 401 9.61 -5.61 0.04
C GLU A 401 9.98 -6.87 -0.74
N PRO A 402 10.13 -6.80 -2.07
CA PRO A 402 10.69 -7.89 -2.84
C PRO A 402 12.11 -8.19 -2.38
N THR A 403 12.53 -9.44 -2.50
CA THR A 403 13.88 -9.87 -2.10
C THR A 403 14.90 -9.71 -3.23
N ARG A 404 14.44 -9.67 -4.49
CA ARG A 404 15.29 -9.61 -5.67
C ARG A 404 14.60 -8.92 -6.84
N ILE A 405 15.38 -8.19 -7.64
CA ILE A 405 14.97 -7.63 -8.93
C ILE A 405 15.95 -8.16 -10.00
N ASP A 406 15.43 -8.50 -11.17
CA ASP A 406 16.25 -8.87 -12.33
C ASP A 406 16.63 -7.64 -13.19
N SER A 407 17.39 -7.87 -14.27
CA SER A 407 17.83 -6.81 -15.19
C SER A 407 16.70 -6.16 -15.99
N ASP A 408 15.55 -6.82 -16.09
CA ASP A 408 14.38 -6.34 -16.83
C ASP A 408 13.40 -5.60 -15.90
N GLY A 409 13.74 -5.50 -14.60
CA GLY A 409 12.93 -4.82 -13.59
C GLY A 409 11.88 -5.72 -12.91
N ASN A 410 11.78 -7.02 -13.27
CA ASN A 410 10.84 -7.92 -12.60
C ASN A 410 11.27 -8.18 -11.17
N GLN A 411 10.31 -8.18 -10.27
CA GLN A 411 10.49 -8.32 -8.83
C GLN A 411 10.14 -9.72 -8.36
N TYR A 412 10.79 -10.21 -7.30
CA TYR A 412 10.63 -11.59 -6.82
C TYR A 412 10.65 -11.66 -5.30
N GLY A 413 10.04 -12.72 -4.77
CA GLY A 413 10.00 -13.02 -3.34
C GLY A 413 8.60 -12.95 -2.76
N GLU A 414 8.31 -13.82 -1.79
CA GLU A 414 6.97 -13.96 -1.22
C GLU A 414 6.47 -12.71 -0.48
N ALA A 415 7.36 -11.95 0.17
CA ALA A 415 6.98 -10.70 0.82
C ALA A 415 6.49 -9.65 -0.20
N GLY A 416 7.17 -9.52 -1.35
CA GLY A 416 6.70 -8.68 -2.46
C GLY A 416 5.38 -9.19 -3.04
N SER A 417 5.24 -10.52 -3.24
CA SER A 417 3.99 -11.12 -3.69
C SER A 417 2.82 -10.89 -2.71
N LEU A 418 3.11 -10.88 -1.42
CA LEU A 418 2.11 -10.56 -0.39
C LEU A 418 1.74 -9.07 -0.40
N ASN A 419 2.69 -8.16 -0.68
CA ASN A 419 2.41 -6.73 -0.89
C ASN A 419 1.42 -6.55 -2.04
N GLU A 420 1.69 -7.14 -3.21
CA GLU A 420 0.81 -7.12 -4.38
C GLU A 420 -0.58 -7.69 -4.08
N SER A 421 -0.63 -8.84 -3.41
CA SER A 421 -1.90 -9.45 -3.01
C SER A 421 -2.73 -8.56 -2.10
N LEU A 422 -2.11 -7.92 -1.09
CA LEU A 422 -2.82 -7.01 -0.20
C LEU A 422 -3.34 -5.79 -0.96
N ALA A 423 -2.58 -5.29 -1.93
CA ALA A 423 -2.99 -4.20 -2.81
C ALA A 423 -4.22 -4.60 -3.66
N ASP A 424 -4.22 -5.78 -4.27
CA ASP A 424 -5.36 -6.34 -5.02
C ASP A 424 -6.60 -6.55 -4.13
N ILE A 425 -6.41 -7.15 -2.95
CA ILE A 425 -7.47 -7.41 -1.97
C ILE A 425 -8.14 -6.10 -1.54
N PHE A 426 -7.37 -5.11 -1.12
CA PHE A 426 -7.94 -3.86 -0.65
C PHE A 426 -8.43 -2.97 -1.79
N GLY A 427 -7.82 -3.02 -2.98
CA GLY A 427 -8.32 -2.37 -4.20
C GLY A 427 -9.73 -2.84 -4.55
N SER A 428 -9.96 -4.17 -4.62
CA SER A 428 -11.30 -4.74 -4.79
C SER A 428 -12.26 -4.31 -3.67
N ASN A 429 -11.82 -4.29 -2.41
CA ASN A 429 -12.66 -3.87 -1.30
C ASN A 429 -13.04 -2.38 -1.34
N VAL A 430 -12.20 -1.52 -1.91
CA VAL A 430 -12.54 -0.11 -2.18
C VAL A 430 -13.68 -0.01 -3.19
N GLU A 431 -13.68 -0.82 -4.26
CA GLU A 431 -14.80 -0.89 -5.19
C GLU A 431 -16.11 -1.33 -4.51
N PHE A 432 -16.06 -2.39 -3.70
CA PHE A 432 -17.23 -2.84 -2.94
C PHE A 432 -17.72 -1.79 -1.96
N PHE A 433 -16.84 -0.99 -1.39
CA PHE A 433 -17.19 0.11 -0.51
C PHE A 433 -17.85 1.27 -1.28
N ALA A 434 -17.29 1.68 -2.40
CA ALA A 434 -17.80 2.74 -3.25
C ALA A 434 -19.14 2.36 -3.91
N ASN A 435 -19.30 1.07 -4.27
CA ASN A 435 -20.50 0.49 -4.88
C ASN A 435 -21.06 1.37 -6.01
N ASN A 436 -20.18 1.81 -6.92
CA ASN A 436 -20.55 2.71 -8.00
C ASN A 436 -21.29 1.97 -9.12
N PRO A 437 -22.49 2.42 -9.56
CA PRO A 437 -23.29 1.71 -10.57
C PRO A 437 -22.66 1.71 -11.98
N LYS A 438 -21.69 2.60 -12.26
CA LYS A 438 -20.94 2.65 -13.52
C LYS A 438 -19.65 1.81 -13.46
N ASN A 439 -19.20 1.51 -12.26
CA ASN A 439 -18.11 0.57 -11.96
C ASN A 439 -18.61 -0.41 -10.88
N PRO A 440 -19.50 -1.37 -11.23
CA PRO A 440 -20.05 -2.32 -10.26
C PRO A 440 -18.93 -3.16 -9.64
N PRO A 441 -18.90 -3.31 -8.29
CA PRO A 441 -17.80 -3.96 -7.61
C PRO A 441 -17.70 -5.45 -7.94
N ASN A 442 -16.48 -5.95 -7.97
CA ASN A 442 -16.17 -7.32 -8.32
C ASN A 442 -14.80 -7.75 -7.73
N TYR A 443 -14.33 -8.98 -8.02
CA TYR A 443 -13.02 -9.51 -7.61
C TYR A 443 -12.05 -9.65 -8.80
N LEU A 444 -12.22 -8.82 -9.81
CA LEU A 444 -11.31 -8.70 -10.95
C LEU A 444 -10.53 -7.38 -10.80
N LEU A 445 -9.28 -7.37 -11.19
CA LEU A 445 -8.43 -6.18 -11.18
C LEU A 445 -8.22 -5.71 -12.61
N GLY A 446 -8.38 -4.40 -12.85
CA GLY A 446 -8.14 -3.79 -14.16
C GLY A 446 -9.14 -4.19 -15.24
N GLU A 447 -10.36 -4.61 -14.89
CA GLU A 447 -11.37 -5.05 -15.86
C GLU A 447 -11.88 -3.90 -16.76
N LYS A 448 -11.66 -2.64 -16.37
CA LYS A 448 -11.99 -1.45 -17.17
C LYS A 448 -10.86 -1.00 -18.09
N LEU A 449 -9.70 -1.61 -18.03
CA LEU A 449 -8.57 -1.29 -18.90
C LEU A 449 -8.80 -1.75 -20.36
N GLY A 450 -9.79 -2.62 -20.58
CA GLY A 450 -10.18 -3.09 -21.92
C GLY A 450 -9.31 -4.23 -22.47
N LEU A 451 -8.60 -4.94 -21.60
CA LEU A 451 -7.78 -6.09 -21.95
C LEU A 451 -8.62 -7.21 -22.59
N ALA A 452 -8.03 -7.96 -23.52
CA ALA A 452 -8.71 -9.04 -24.23
C ALA A 452 -9.27 -10.12 -23.29
N GLN A 453 -8.54 -10.46 -22.22
CA GLN A 453 -9.00 -11.40 -21.19
C GLN A 453 -10.02 -10.80 -20.21
N LYS A 454 -10.38 -9.50 -20.33
CA LYS A 454 -11.39 -8.76 -19.55
C LYS A 454 -10.99 -8.47 -18.09
N PHE A 455 -9.78 -8.70 -17.68
CA PHE A 455 -9.19 -8.38 -16.38
C PHE A 455 -7.66 -8.43 -16.52
N LEU A 456 -6.93 -7.85 -15.57
CA LEU A 456 -5.50 -8.07 -15.42
C LEU A 456 -5.25 -9.27 -14.52
N ARG A 457 -5.75 -9.23 -13.30
CA ARG A 457 -5.71 -10.33 -12.30
C ARG A 457 -7.12 -10.62 -11.77
N ARG A 458 -7.27 -11.75 -11.07
CA ARG A 458 -8.53 -12.13 -10.41
C ARG A 458 -8.26 -12.91 -9.13
N LEU A 459 -9.13 -12.74 -8.13
CA LEU A 459 -8.88 -13.30 -6.81
C LEU A 459 -9.41 -14.73 -6.61
N ASP A 460 -10.46 -15.12 -7.34
CA ASP A 460 -11.14 -16.42 -7.14
C ASP A 460 -10.43 -17.61 -7.78
N HIS A 461 -9.76 -17.38 -8.91
CA HIS A 461 -9.09 -18.40 -9.71
C HIS A 461 -7.94 -17.73 -10.47
N PRO A 462 -6.87 -17.36 -9.76
CA PRO A 462 -5.78 -16.55 -10.29
C PRO A 462 -5.17 -17.08 -11.60
N SER A 463 -5.00 -18.40 -11.75
CA SER A 463 -4.38 -19.01 -12.93
C SER A 463 -5.18 -18.86 -14.24
N LEU A 464 -6.39 -18.30 -14.19
CA LEU A 464 -7.10 -17.88 -15.40
C LEU A 464 -6.50 -16.60 -16.03
N ASP A 465 -5.67 -15.88 -15.29
CA ASP A 465 -4.83 -14.82 -15.83
C ASP A 465 -3.72 -15.41 -16.70
N ARG A 466 -3.64 -14.93 -17.94
CA ARG A 466 -2.66 -15.38 -18.96
C ARG A 466 -1.65 -14.31 -19.34
N LEU A 467 -1.72 -13.16 -18.71
CA LEU A 467 -0.78 -12.06 -18.94
C LEU A 467 0.36 -12.15 -17.93
N GLU A 468 0.05 -12.13 -16.65
CA GLU A 468 1.00 -12.25 -15.55
C GLU A 468 1.46 -13.70 -15.37
N GLY A 469 0.53 -14.65 -15.58
CA GLY A 469 0.73 -16.05 -15.24
C GLY A 469 0.58 -16.31 -13.75
N THR A 470 -0.41 -15.65 -13.15
CA THR A 470 -0.72 -15.70 -11.72
C THR A 470 -1.01 -17.13 -11.25
N VAL A 471 -0.52 -17.50 -10.08
CA VAL A 471 -0.62 -18.85 -9.54
C VAL A 471 -1.76 -18.98 -8.53
N ASP A 472 -2.46 -20.14 -8.53
CA ASP A 472 -3.57 -20.40 -7.59
C ASP A 472 -3.09 -20.85 -6.21
N TYR A 473 -1.95 -21.55 -6.15
CA TYR A 473 -1.54 -22.31 -4.99
C TYR A 473 -0.05 -22.12 -4.70
N TRP A 474 0.28 -22.20 -3.44
CA TRP A 474 1.67 -22.15 -2.99
C TRP A 474 2.46 -23.40 -3.42
N SER A 475 3.69 -23.18 -3.80
CA SER A 475 4.74 -24.19 -3.99
C SER A 475 6.10 -23.52 -3.73
N PRO A 476 7.18 -24.28 -3.49
CA PRO A 476 8.52 -23.71 -3.31
C PRO A 476 8.99 -22.82 -4.47
N GLN A 477 8.40 -22.97 -5.66
CA GLN A 477 8.72 -22.17 -6.83
C GLN A 477 8.12 -20.76 -6.78
N VAL A 478 7.15 -20.49 -5.88
CA VAL A 478 6.50 -19.17 -5.78
C VAL A 478 7.49 -18.07 -5.39
N ALA A 479 8.51 -18.39 -4.58
CA ALA A 479 9.58 -17.43 -4.26
C ALA A 479 10.39 -16.97 -5.50
N ASN A 480 10.29 -17.71 -6.62
CA ASN A 480 10.89 -17.38 -7.91
C ASN A 480 9.85 -16.93 -8.96
N ALA A 481 8.59 -16.83 -8.60
CA ALA A 481 7.60 -16.16 -9.43
C ALA A 481 7.79 -14.65 -9.33
N GLU A 482 7.45 -13.94 -10.40
CA GLU A 482 7.36 -12.48 -10.36
C GLU A 482 6.27 -12.10 -9.33
N VAL A 483 6.45 -10.99 -8.58
CA VAL A 483 5.62 -10.69 -7.41
C VAL A 483 4.12 -10.60 -7.73
N HIS A 484 3.74 -10.07 -8.88
CA HIS A 484 2.34 -10.02 -9.31
C HIS A 484 1.80 -11.43 -9.62
N ALA A 485 2.63 -12.30 -10.24
CA ALA A 485 2.26 -13.69 -10.47
C ALA A 485 2.13 -14.47 -9.16
N GLY A 486 3.04 -14.24 -8.22
CA GLY A 486 3.02 -14.86 -6.87
C GLY A 486 1.86 -14.37 -6.00
N SER A 487 1.33 -13.17 -6.23
CA SER A 487 0.25 -12.56 -5.44
C SER A 487 -1.00 -13.42 -5.36
N GLY A 488 -1.23 -14.24 -6.39
CA GLY A 488 -2.41 -15.10 -6.51
C GLY A 488 -2.63 -16.02 -5.33
N VAL A 489 -1.59 -16.52 -4.69
CA VAL A 489 -1.69 -17.42 -3.52
C VAL A 489 -2.52 -16.77 -2.40
N SER A 490 -2.13 -15.59 -1.96
CA SER A 490 -2.81 -14.87 -0.87
C SER A 490 -4.14 -14.26 -1.31
N SER A 491 -4.22 -13.78 -2.55
CA SER A 491 -5.46 -13.26 -3.15
C SER A 491 -6.55 -14.34 -3.20
N HIS A 492 -6.17 -15.57 -3.57
CA HIS A 492 -7.05 -16.73 -3.58
C HIS A 492 -7.48 -17.16 -2.16
N ALA A 493 -6.52 -17.20 -1.22
CA ALA A 493 -6.84 -17.46 0.19
C ALA A 493 -7.85 -16.45 0.75
N PHE A 494 -7.69 -15.16 0.42
CA PHE A 494 -8.64 -14.12 0.80
C PHE A 494 -10.04 -14.37 0.18
N TYR A 495 -10.11 -14.68 -1.13
CA TYR A 495 -11.40 -14.96 -1.78
C TYR A 495 -12.10 -16.15 -1.13
N LEU A 496 -11.37 -17.26 -0.91
CA LEU A 496 -11.90 -18.46 -0.23
C LEU A 496 -12.39 -18.13 1.19
N LEU A 497 -11.64 -17.31 1.93
CA LEU A 497 -12.05 -16.84 3.26
C LEU A 497 -13.32 -15.98 3.20
N ALA A 498 -13.39 -15.07 2.22
CA ALA A 498 -14.52 -14.15 2.09
C ALA A 498 -15.78 -14.82 1.58
N GLU A 499 -15.68 -15.53 0.46
CA GLU A 499 -16.80 -16.01 -0.33
C GLU A 499 -16.94 -17.54 -0.29
N GLY A 500 -15.85 -18.26 -0.03
CA GLY A 500 -15.79 -19.73 -0.06
C GLY A 500 -15.51 -20.29 -1.46
N SER A 501 -15.38 -21.61 -1.54
CA SER A 501 -15.05 -22.35 -2.77
C SER A 501 -16.25 -22.60 -3.68
N GLY A 502 -15.97 -23.07 -4.91
CA GLY A 502 -16.93 -23.48 -5.91
C GLY A 502 -17.62 -22.32 -6.63
N ARG A 503 -18.63 -22.68 -7.43
CA ARG A 503 -19.30 -21.74 -8.33
C ARG A 503 -20.30 -20.86 -7.59
N LYS A 504 -20.22 -19.54 -7.82
CA LYS A 504 -21.19 -18.55 -7.33
C LYS A 504 -21.21 -17.28 -8.18
N THR A 505 -22.32 -16.55 -8.13
CA THR A 505 -22.47 -15.27 -8.82
C THR A 505 -22.54 -14.16 -7.77
N ILE A 506 -21.67 -13.17 -7.91
CA ILE A 506 -21.59 -11.98 -7.06
C ILE A 506 -21.75 -10.77 -7.98
N GLY A 507 -22.81 -9.99 -7.77
CA GLY A 507 -23.17 -8.93 -8.70
C GLY A 507 -23.48 -9.50 -10.10
N ALA A 508 -22.78 -9.02 -11.12
CA ALA A 508 -22.92 -9.47 -12.51
C ALA A 508 -21.85 -10.52 -12.92
N THR A 509 -20.93 -10.87 -12.01
CA THR A 509 -19.79 -11.74 -12.32
C THR A 509 -19.97 -13.12 -11.73
N THR A 510 -19.72 -14.17 -12.52
CA THR A 510 -19.70 -15.57 -12.06
C THR A 510 -18.24 -15.98 -11.82
N TYR A 511 -18.03 -16.53 -10.64
CA TYR A 511 -16.75 -17.05 -10.13
C TYR A 511 -16.84 -18.56 -10.01
N ASP A 512 -15.70 -19.25 -10.05
CA ASP A 512 -15.58 -20.69 -9.77
C ASP A 512 -14.21 -20.94 -9.12
N SER A 513 -14.21 -20.88 -7.78
CA SER A 513 -12.98 -20.93 -7.00
C SER A 513 -12.64 -22.35 -6.61
N PRO A 514 -11.55 -22.93 -7.17
CA PRO A 514 -11.10 -24.28 -6.80
C PRO A 514 -10.34 -24.26 -5.45
N THR A 515 -10.05 -25.44 -4.91
CA THR A 515 -9.17 -25.65 -3.77
C THR A 515 -8.08 -26.65 -4.16
N TYR A 516 -6.90 -26.54 -3.57
CA TYR A 516 -5.75 -27.39 -3.89
C TYR A 516 -6.04 -28.89 -3.65
N ASP A 517 -6.70 -29.19 -2.55
CA ASP A 517 -6.98 -30.56 -2.07
C ASP A 517 -8.42 -31.04 -2.39
N GLY A 518 -9.21 -30.27 -3.12
CA GLY A 518 -10.60 -30.58 -3.42
C GLY A 518 -11.54 -30.38 -2.21
N SER A 519 -11.08 -29.79 -1.11
CA SER A 519 -11.91 -29.47 0.06
C SER A 519 -12.93 -28.37 -0.24
N THR A 520 -13.96 -28.29 0.61
CA THR A 520 -14.94 -27.21 0.53
C THR A 520 -14.68 -26.18 1.62
N VAL A 521 -14.53 -24.93 1.24
CA VAL A 521 -14.44 -23.78 2.16
C VAL A 521 -15.77 -23.03 2.16
N THR A 522 -16.31 -22.76 3.34
CA THR A 522 -17.48 -21.87 3.50
C THR A 522 -17.00 -20.51 3.97
N GLY A 523 -17.21 -19.47 3.13
CA GLY A 523 -16.75 -18.13 3.43
C GLY A 523 -17.41 -17.51 4.67
N ILE A 524 -16.68 -16.63 5.34
CA ILE A 524 -17.15 -15.89 6.53
C ILE A 524 -17.75 -14.53 6.21
N GLY A 525 -17.78 -14.17 4.95
CA GLY A 525 -18.19 -12.86 4.43
C GLY A 525 -17.04 -11.85 4.32
N ARG A 526 -17.07 -11.07 3.25
CA ARG A 526 -16.02 -10.11 2.87
C ARG A 526 -15.60 -9.19 4.01
N THR A 527 -16.55 -8.58 4.72
CA THR A 527 -16.23 -7.63 5.81
C THR A 527 -15.36 -8.24 6.89
N LYS A 528 -15.65 -9.49 7.29
CA LYS A 528 -14.86 -10.20 8.30
C LYS A 528 -13.48 -10.60 7.75
N ALA A 529 -13.43 -11.11 6.53
CA ALA A 529 -12.18 -11.46 5.87
C ALA A 529 -11.24 -10.23 5.74
N THR A 530 -11.78 -9.10 5.30
CA THR A 530 -11.06 -7.83 5.20
C THR A 530 -10.55 -7.35 6.56
N ALA A 531 -11.33 -7.48 7.63
CA ALA A 531 -10.90 -7.13 8.98
C ALA A 531 -9.75 -8.01 9.47
N VAL A 532 -9.76 -9.32 9.16
CA VAL A 532 -8.68 -10.25 9.50
C VAL A 532 -7.38 -9.86 8.79
N PHE A 533 -7.42 -9.63 7.47
CA PHE A 533 -6.23 -9.26 6.69
C PHE A 533 -5.68 -7.89 7.09
N TYR A 534 -6.53 -6.88 7.30
CA TYR A 534 -6.08 -5.57 7.77
C TYR A 534 -5.43 -5.65 9.16
N ARG A 535 -6.02 -6.43 10.10
CA ARG A 535 -5.44 -6.62 11.41
C ARG A 535 -4.11 -7.36 11.34
N ALA A 536 -4.02 -8.40 10.52
CA ALA A 536 -2.77 -9.13 10.29
C ALA A 536 -1.67 -8.19 9.78
N LEU A 537 -1.93 -7.45 8.71
CA LEU A 537 -1.01 -6.46 8.13
C LEU A 537 -0.50 -5.47 9.17
N THR A 538 -1.42 -4.89 9.94
CA THR A 538 -1.07 -3.79 10.83
C THR A 538 -0.49 -4.23 12.17
N ARG A 539 -0.75 -5.47 12.64
CA ARG A 539 -0.36 -5.95 13.98
C ARG A 539 0.70 -7.05 13.96
N TYR A 540 0.67 -7.93 12.94
CA TYR A 540 1.38 -9.20 12.99
C TYR A 540 2.32 -9.45 11.81
N MET A 541 2.28 -8.64 10.75
CA MET A 541 3.22 -8.73 9.64
C MET A 541 4.39 -7.76 9.82
N VAL A 542 5.55 -8.15 9.32
CA VAL A 542 6.83 -7.43 9.31
C VAL A 542 7.45 -7.54 7.91
N SER A 543 8.53 -6.83 7.64
CA SER A 543 9.10 -6.70 6.28
C SER A 543 9.54 -8.03 5.62
N SER A 544 9.79 -9.06 6.41
CA SER A 544 10.17 -10.40 5.93
C SER A 544 9.02 -11.41 5.87
N THR A 545 7.77 -11.02 6.15
CA THR A 545 6.63 -11.93 6.21
C THR A 545 6.40 -12.64 4.88
N ASP A 546 6.52 -13.97 4.86
CA ASP A 546 6.17 -14.85 3.76
C ASP A 546 4.71 -15.34 3.86
N PHE A 547 4.27 -16.26 3.00
CA PHE A 547 2.90 -16.77 3.02
C PHE A 547 2.59 -17.63 4.25
N HIS A 548 3.56 -18.38 4.79
CA HIS A 548 3.39 -19.18 6.00
C HIS A 548 3.26 -18.30 7.24
N ASP A 549 4.06 -17.25 7.29
CA ASP A 549 3.95 -16.19 8.30
C ASP A 549 2.64 -15.42 8.17
N ALA A 550 2.18 -15.13 6.94
CA ALA A 550 0.89 -14.48 6.69
C ALA A 550 -0.30 -15.33 7.17
N ARG A 551 -0.25 -16.66 6.96
CA ARG A 551 -1.22 -17.60 7.58
C ARG A 551 -1.21 -17.45 9.10
N THR A 552 -0.03 -17.51 9.71
CA THR A 552 0.13 -17.34 11.17
C THR A 552 -0.39 -15.97 11.65
N ALA A 553 -0.08 -14.90 10.93
CA ALA A 553 -0.53 -13.54 11.24
C ALA A 553 -2.06 -13.40 11.14
N THR A 554 -2.68 -13.97 10.11
CA THR A 554 -4.15 -13.95 9.92
C THR A 554 -4.87 -14.81 10.95
N LEU A 555 -4.30 -15.94 11.38
CA LEU A 555 -4.83 -16.75 12.49
C LEU A 555 -4.77 -15.98 13.82
N LYS A 556 -3.67 -15.28 14.13
CA LYS A 556 -3.59 -14.39 15.29
C LYS A 556 -4.64 -13.29 15.23
N ALA A 557 -4.81 -12.67 14.06
CA ALA A 557 -5.81 -11.64 13.83
C ALA A 557 -7.24 -12.17 14.02
N ALA A 558 -7.56 -13.35 13.48
CA ALA A 558 -8.87 -13.98 13.65
C ALA A 558 -9.13 -14.37 15.11
N LYS A 559 -8.12 -14.88 15.81
CA LYS A 559 -8.21 -15.18 17.25
C LYS A 559 -8.57 -13.94 18.06
N ASP A 560 -7.91 -12.81 17.77
CA ASP A 560 -8.17 -11.56 18.49
C ASP A 560 -9.58 -11.01 18.21
N LEU A 561 -10.02 -11.07 16.97
CA LEU A 561 -11.30 -10.51 16.55
C LEU A 561 -12.51 -11.38 16.94
N TYR A 562 -12.35 -12.71 16.93
CA TYR A 562 -13.47 -13.64 17.02
C TYR A 562 -13.27 -14.76 18.06
N GLY A 563 -12.05 -14.93 18.59
CA GLY A 563 -11.70 -16.01 19.52
C GLY A 563 -11.20 -17.29 18.82
N ALA A 564 -10.33 -18.03 19.50
CA ALA A 564 -9.67 -19.24 18.95
C ALA A 564 -10.63 -20.41 18.61
N SER A 565 -11.83 -20.45 19.22
CA SER A 565 -12.85 -21.47 18.93
C SER A 565 -13.91 -21.04 17.92
N SER A 566 -13.76 -19.85 17.33
CA SER A 566 -14.73 -19.28 16.37
C SER A 566 -14.73 -20.02 15.03
N VAL A 567 -15.80 -19.86 14.28
CA VAL A 567 -15.88 -20.34 12.89
C VAL A 567 -14.86 -19.57 12.05
N GLU A 568 -14.73 -18.28 12.27
CA GLU A 568 -13.80 -17.40 11.57
C GLU A 568 -12.35 -17.88 11.68
N TYR A 569 -11.91 -18.23 12.89
CA TYR A 569 -10.55 -18.76 13.11
C TYR A 569 -10.31 -20.05 12.30
N ARG A 570 -11.26 -20.99 12.38
CA ARG A 570 -11.15 -22.25 11.62
C ARG A 570 -11.19 -22.04 10.11
N THR A 571 -12.03 -21.10 9.64
CA THR A 571 -12.11 -20.83 8.19
C THR A 571 -10.84 -20.13 7.67
N VAL A 572 -10.17 -19.29 8.46
CA VAL A 572 -8.84 -18.75 8.09
C VAL A 572 -7.86 -19.90 7.87
N ASP A 573 -7.81 -20.85 8.80
CA ASP A 573 -6.94 -22.03 8.70
C ASP A 573 -7.25 -22.87 7.44
N GLN A 574 -8.53 -23.12 7.19
CA GLN A 574 -8.99 -23.85 6.00
C GLN A 574 -8.68 -23.12 4.69
N ALA A 575 -8.86 -21.79 4.64
CA ALA A 575 -8.62 -21.02 3.42
C ALA A 575 -7.14 -21.04 3.00
N TRP A 576 -6.23 -20.91 3.97
CA TRP A 576 -4.79 -21.04 3.69
C TRP A 576 -4.37 -22.47 3.32
N ALA A 577 -4.92 -23.49 3.99
CA ALA A 577 -4.69 -24.88 3.62
C ALA A 577 -5.21 -25.18 2.20
N ALA A 578 -6.36 -24.60 1.83
CA ALA A 578 -6.96 -24.78 0.50
C ALA A 578 -6.16 -24.13 -0.64
N VAL A 579 -5.20 -23.28 -0.35
CA VAL A 579 -4.20 -22.77 -1.31
C VAL A 579 -2.81 -23.36 -1.09
N ASN A 580 -2.72 -24.51 -0.40
CA ASN A 580 -1.49 -25.26 -0.12
C ASN A 580 -0.45 -24.51 0.75
N VAL A 581 -0.86 -23.51 1.52
CA VAL A 581 -0.02 -22.89 2.55
C VAL A 581 -0.22 -23.65 3.86
N THR A 582 0.78 -24.47 4.24
CA THR A 582 0.73 -25.29 5.47
C THR A 582 1.06 -24.46 6.72
N ALA A 583 1.00 -25.07 7.91
CA ALA A 583 1.43 -24.40 9.14
C ALA A 583 2.94 -24.15 9.12
N ALA A 584 3.41 -23.04 9.71
CA ALA A 584 4.83 -22.66 9.71
C ALA A 584 5.76 -23.68 10.41
N ASP A 585 5.21 -24.53 11.26
CA ASP A 585 5.91 -25.63 11.93
C ASP A 585 5.86 -26.96 11.17
N ASP A 586 5.18 -27.01 10.01
CA ASP A 586 5.15 -28.18 9.14
C ASP A 586 6.55 -28.36 8.49
N PRO A 587 7.16 -29.55 8.55
CA PRO A 587 8.44 -29.82 7.90
C PRO A 587 8.45 -29.56 6.39
N ALA A 588 7.30 -29.65 5.71
CA ALA A 588 7.16 -29.33 4.28
C ALA A 588 7.25 -27.81 3.98
N ALA A 589 7.06 -26.97 4.98
CA ALA A 589 7.14 -25.51 4.84
C ALA A 589 8.56 -24.94 4.83
N ARG A 590 9.59 -25.77 5.07
CA ARG A 590 10.99 -25.34 5.26
C ARG A 590 11.93 -25.70 4.10
N HIS A 591 11.40 -25.95 2.90
CA HIS A 591 12.25 -26.36 1.74
C HIS A 591 12.06 -25.48 0.52
#